data_6428c4cf16a3964ad00a9e61a775f6b3
#
_entry.id   6428c4cf16a3964ad00a9e61a775f6b3
#
_cell.length_a   1.000
_cell.length_b   1.000
_cell.length_c   1.000
_cell.angle_alpha   90.00
_cell.angle_beta   90.00
_cell.angle_gamma   90.00
#
_symmetry.space_group_name_H-M   'P 1'
#
loop_
_entity.id
_entity.type
_entity.pdbx_description
1 polymer ?
#
loop_
_entity_poly.entity_id
_entity_poly.type
_entity_poly.pdbx_seq_one_letter_code
_entity_poly.pdbx_strand_id
1 'polypeptide(L)'
;RNLYDHHWIIEMSDEGIDEANNYFIKFFKENNGDFFKCSEKEGNKAILHRFTAASAFGRYSAINADKIGGTMSMDIAFPRNERNWFEKLPKDIDEMFDMKLYYGHLFCHVLHQNYIIKKGVNPEKLKEKLFKNYDSRGAEYPSEHNVGHEYEAKDILKKFYKDLDPTNTFNPGIGFT
;
A
#
# COMPACT_ATOMS: atom_id res chain seq x y z
N ARG A 1 19.13 7.74 7.48
CA ARG A 1 18.27 6.96 6.58
C ARG A 1 18.00 5.55 7.12
N ASN A 2 18.97 4.88 7.69
CA ASN A 2 18.82 3.53 8.25
C ASN A 2 18.60 3.52 9.78
N LEU A 3 18.25 4.65 10.36
CA LEU A 3 18.06 4.80 11.81
C LEU A 3 16.62 4.49 12.25
N TYR A 4 15.68 4.52 11.31
CA TYR A 4 14.25 4.38 11.60
C TYR A 4 13.61 3.41 10.63
N ASP A 5 12.66 2.64 11.14
CA ASP A 5 11.88 1.67 10.35
C ASP A 5 10.76 2.35 9.55
N HIS A 6 10.27 3.51 10.03
CA HIS A 6 9.19 4.24 9.40
C HIS A 6 9.66 5.61 8.91
N HIS A 7 9.24 5.98 7.70
CA HIS A 7 9.56 7.25 7.08
C HIS A 7 8.30 7.91 6.56
N TRP A 8 8.07 9.15 6.98
CA TRP A 8 6.94 9.96 6.54
C TRP A 8 7.42 11.14 5.70
N ILE A 9 6.71 11.42 4.62
CA ILE A 9 6.81 12.66 3.87
C ILE A 9 5.51 13.39 4.11
N ILE A 10 5.59 14.58 4.67
CA ILE A 10 4.44 15.39 5.05
C ILE A 10 4.57 16.74 4.36
N GLU A 11 3.54 17.13 3.63
CA GLU A 11 3.41 18.44 3.01
C GLU A 11 2.39 19.27 3.78
N MET A 12 2.77 20.49 4.11
CA MET A 12 1.93 21.44 4.84
C MET A 12 1.93 22.76 4.10
N SER A 13 0.85 23.49 4.18
CA SER A 13 0.69 24.82 3.56
C SER A 13 0.29 25.88 4.57
N ASP A 14 0.54 27.11 4.23
CA ASP A 14 0.09 28.33 4.92
C ASP A 14 0.40 28.32 6.45
N GLU A 15 -0.58 28.66 7.26
CA GLU A 15 -0.46 28.70 8.71
C GLU A 15 -0.17 27.34 9.33
N GLY A 16 -0.55 26.25 8.67
CA GLY A 16 -0.29 24.88 9.12
C GLY A 16 1.20 24.50 9.17
N ILE A 17 2.07 25.23 8.48
CA ILE A 17 3.53 24.97 8.47
C ILE A 17 4.13 25.14 9.85
N ASP A 18 3.86 26.28 10.50
CA ASP A 18 4.44 26.58 11.82
C ASP A 18 3.81 25.73 12.91
N GLU A 19 2.51 25.47 12.83
CA GLU A 19 1.82 24.58 13.75
C GLU A 19 2.38 23.15 13.67
N ALA A 20 2.52 22.60 12.47
CA ALA A 20 3.09 21.30 12.24
C ALA A 20 4.54 21.20 12.74
N ASN A 21 5.36 22.22 12.45
CA ASN A 21 6.74 22.26 12.91
C ASN A 21 6.83 22.19 14.44
N ASN A 22 6.05 22.99 15.16
CA ASN A 22 6.00 22.98 16.61
C ASN A 22 5.49 21.66 17.18
N TYR A 23 4.49 21.06 16.54
CA TYR A 23 3.97 19.76 16.91
C TYR A 23 5.03 18.67 16.75
N PHE A 24 5.73 18.62 15.63
CA PHE A 24 6.72 17.56 15.37
C PHE A 24 7.97 17.68 16.24
N ILE A 25 8.41 18.88 16.59
CA ILE A 25 9.49 19.07 17.57
C ILE A 25 9.15 18.33 18.89
N LYS A 26 7.93 18.52 19.38
CA LYS A 26 7.49 17.87 20.62
C LYS A 26 7.28 16.36 20.42
N PHE A 27 6.55 15.99 19.38
CA PHE A 27 6.19 14.60 19.10
C PHE A 27 7.42 13.70 18.97
N PHE A 28 8.40 14.07 18.16
CA PHE A 28 9.57 13.24 17.95
C PHE A 28 10.52 13.20 19.15
N LYS A 29 10.58 14.27 19.92
CA LYS A 29 11.30 14.26 21.22
C LYS A 29 10.72 13.23 22.19
N GLU A 30 9.39 13.06 22.20
CA GLU A 30 8.69 12.13 23.09
C GLU A 30 8.67 10.69 22.56
N ASN A 31 8.87 10.48 21.26
CA ASN A 31 8.69 9.18 20.60
C ASN A 31 9.96 8.62 19.91
N ASN A 32 11.15 9.08 20.32
CA ASN A 32 12.44 8.59 19.80
C ASN A 32 12.55 8.66 18.26
N GLY A 33 11.96 9.66 17.67
CA GLY A 33 12.04 9.94 16.25
C GLY A 33 12.87 11.18 15.96
N ASP A 34 12.94 11.54 14.70
CA ASP A 34 13.57 12.77 14.25
C ASP A 34 12.88 13.28 12.98
N PHE A 35 13.00 14.55 12.67
CA PHE A 35 12.52 15.12 11.43
C PHE A 35 13.40 16.30 11.01
N PHE A 36 13.30 16.64 9.74
CA PHE A 36 13.89 17.86 9.23
C PHE A 36 12.92 18.55 8.26
N LYS A 37 13.01 19.88 8.23
CA LYS A 37 12.24 20.70 7.30
C LYS A 37 12.98 20.77 5.98
N CYS A 38 12.38 20.27 4.93
CA CYS A 38 12.93 20.36 3.58
C CYS A 38 12.88 21.81 3.06
N SER A 39 13.89 22.20 2.32
CA SER A 39 13.78 23.30 1.38
C SER A 39 12.82 22.89 0.25
N GLU A 40 12.31 23.86 -0.52
CA GLU A 40 11.45 23.59 -1.68
C GLU A 40 12.08 22.57 -2.65
N LYS A 41 13.37 22.72 -2.95
CA LYS A 41 14.10 21.79 -3.82
C LYS A 41 14.20 20.38 -3.25
N GLU A 42 14.38 20.24 -1.96
CA GLU A 42 14.41 18.95 -1.26
C GLU A 42 13.03 18.34 -1.18
N GLY A 43 12.01 19.13 -0.87
CA GLY A 43 10.60 18.70 -0.84
C GLY A 43 10.16 18.14 -2.20
N ASN A 44 10.41 18.86 -3.27
CA ASN A 44 10.11 18.40 -4.63
C ASN A 44 10.80 17.07 -4.97
N LYS A 45 12.05 16.88 -4.51
CA LYS A 45 12.74 15.59 -4.67
C LYS A 45 12.18 14.50 -3.74
N ALA A 46 11.79 14.86 -2.53
CA ALA A 46 11.23 13.91 -1.57
C ALA A 46 9.92 13.32 -2.09
N ILE A 47 9.04 14.13 -2.65
CA ILE A 47 7.79 13.67 -3.26
C ILE A 47 8.02 12.65 -4.38
N LEU A 48 9.10 12.77 -5.14
CA LEU A 48 9.44 11.79 -6.19
C LEU A 48 9.81 10.41 -5.62
N HIS A 49 10.19 10.31 -4.34
CA HIS A 49 10.47 9.02 -3.71
C HIS A 49 9.24 8.10 -3.66
N ARG A 50 8.02 8.64 -3.71
CA ARG A 50 6.80 7.81 -3.81
C ARG A 50 6.84 6.86 -5.01
N PHE A 51 7.28 7.34 -6.16
CA PHE A 51 7.40 6.52 -7.36
C PHE A 51 8.51 5.48 -7.25
N THR A 52 9.62 5.87 -6.62
CA THR A 52 10.72 4.95 -6.35
C THR A 52 10.29 3.85 -5.37
N ALA A 53 9.57 4.19 -4.30
CA ALA A 53 9.07 3.23 -3.34
C ALA A 53 8.09 2.24 -4.00
N ALA A 54 7.15 2.76 -4.80
CA ALA A 54 6.19 1.93 -5.52
C ALA A 54 6.84 0.96 -6.52
N SER A 55 7.99 1.32 -7.11
CA SER A 55 8.69 0.51 -8.13
C SER A 55 9.78 -0.38 -7.55
N ALA A 56 10.20 -0.17 -6.30
CA ALA A 56 11.38 -0.81 -5.72
C ALA A 56 11.28 -2.34 -5.71
N PHE A 57 10.10 -2.88 -5.39
CA PHE A 57 9.90 -4.32 -5.36
C PHE A 57 9.98 -4.96 -6.76
N GLY A 58 9.49 -4.28 -7.79
CA GLY A 58 9.60 -4.74 -9.18
C GLY A 58 11.05 -4.83 -9.63
N ARG A 59 11.87 -3.83 -9.30
CA ARG A 59 13.30 -3.87 -9.57
C ARG A 59 14.02 -4.99 -8.80
N TYR A 60 13.69 -5.16 -7.52
CA TYR A 60 14.21 -6.25 -6.71
C TYR A 60 13.86 -7.62 -7.33
N SER A 61 12.60 -7.78 -7.73
CA SER A 61 12.13 -8.99 -8.40
C SER A 61 12.90 -9.30 -9.68
N ALA A 62 13.09 -8.30 -10.53
CA ALA A 62 13.81 -8.48 -11.80
C ALA A 62 15.27 -8.94 -11.59
N ILE A 63 15.94 -8.40 -10.56
CA ILE A 63 17.34 -8.76 -10.24
C ILE A 63 17.44 -10.14 -9.59
N ASN A 64 16.43 -10.60 -8.86
CA ASN A 64 16.43 -11.83 -8.08
C ASN A 64 15.44 -12.89 -8.60
N ALA A 65 15.05 -12.82 -9.86
CA ALA A 65 14.01 -13.68 -10.44
C ALA A 65 14.29 -15.17 -10.28
N ASP A 66 15.55 -15.57 -10.24
CA ASP A 66 16.00 -16.94 -10.01
C ASP A 66 15.86 -17.42 -8.54
N LYS A 67 15.75 -16.49 -7.59
CA LYS A 67 15.76 -16.74 -6.14
C LYS A 67 14.38 -16.68 -5.50
N ILE A 68 13.44 -15.97 -6.09
CA ILE A 68 12.10 -15.72 -5.56
C ILE A 68 11.03 -16.54 -6.26
N GLY A 69 9.86 -16.69 -5.65
CA GLY A 69 8.69 -17.36 -6.21
C GLY A 69 7.79 -16.44 -7.03
N GLY A 70 8.00 -15.14 -6.89
CA GLY A 70 7.20 -14.11 -7.55
C GLY A 70 6.98 -12.89 -6.67
N THR A 71 6.12 -12.02 -7.14
CA THR A 71 5.68 -10.82 -6.40
C THR A 71 4.17 -10.75 -6.34
N MET A 72 3.67 -10.07 -5.31
CA MET A 72 2.25 -9.78 -5.16
C MET A 72 2.10 -8.35 -4.65
N SER A 73 1.22 -7.59 -5.26
CA SER A 73 0.86 -6.25 -4.81
C SER A 73 -0.58 -6.25 -4.34
N MET A 74 -0.82 -5.73 -3.15
CA MET A 74 -2.14 -5.63 -2.56
C MET A 74 -2.47 -4.17 -2.26
N ASP A 75 -3.74 -3.83 -2.39
CA ASP A 75 -4.24 -2.47 -2.27
C ASP A 75 -5.43 -2.48 -1.28
N ILE A 76 -5.12 -2.27 0.00
CA ILE A 76 -6.02 -2.59 1.11
C ILE A 76 -6.37 -1.34 1.92
N ALA A 77 -7.66 -1.16 2.20
CA ALA A 77 -8.16 -0.17 3.15
C ALA A 77 -8.74 -0.86 4.39
N PHE A 78 -8.13 -0.63 5.54
CA PHE A 78 -8.68 -1.06 6.82
C PHE A 78 -9.73 -0.06 7.34
N PRO A 79 -10.63 -0.48 8.25
CA PRO A 79 -11.56 0.43 8.92
C PRO A 79 -10.83 1.63 9.54
N ARG A 80 -11.44 2.81 9.53
CA ARG A 80 -10.82 4.07 9.98
C ARG A 80 -10.29 4.05 11.42
N ASN A 81 -10.87 3.24 12.28
CA ASN A 81 -10.46 3.09 13.67
C ASN A 81 -9.48 1.93 13.90
N GLU A 82 -9.03 1.24 12.84
CA GLU A 82 -8.00 0.21 12.96
C GLU A 82 -6.66 0.86 13.34
N ARG A 83 -6.07 0.39 14.42
CA ARG A 83 -4.77 0.87 14.90
C ARG A 83 -3.60 0.04 14.40
N ASN A 84 -3.87 -1.19 13.97
CA ASN A 84 -2.86 -2.09 13.42
C ASN A 84 -2.93 -2.01 11.89
N TRP A 85 -2.25 -1.05 11.33
CA TRP A 85 -2.23 -0.77 9.89
C TRP A 85 -1.57 -1.87 9.06
N PHE A 86 -0.68 -2.62 9.68
CA PHE A 86 -0.07 -3.77 9.03
C PHE A 86 -0.89 -5.02 9.32
N GLU A 87 -0.90 -5.95 8.38
CA GLU A 87 -1.55 -7.23 8.60
C GLU A 87 -0.86 -8.02 9.72
N LYS A 88 -1.67 -8.66 10.53
CA LYS A 88 -1.20 -9.67 11.49
C LYS A 88 -1.39 -11.03 10.83
N LEU A 89 -0.34 -11.53 10.24
CA LEU A 89 -0.39 -12.82 9.55
C LEU A 89 -0.14 -13.97 10.54
N PRO A 90 -0.89 -15.08 10.40
CA PRO A 90 -0.49 -16.34 11.00
C PRO A 90 0.94 -16.72 10.57
N LYS A 91 1.69 -17.34 11.45
CA LYS A 91 3.10 -17.66 11.24
C LYS A 91 3.34 -18.47 9.95
N ASP A 92 2.48 -19.41 9.66
CA ASP A 92 2.54 -20.26 8.46
C ASP A 92 2.37 -19.48 7.15
N ILE A 93 1.67 -18.35 7.19
CA ILE A 93 1.52 -17.42 6.05
C ILE A 93 2.71 -16.46 6.01
N ASP A 94 3.07 -15.90 7.15
CA ASP A 94 4.18 -14.94 7.26
C ASP A 94 5.51 -15.52 6.75
N GLU A 95 5.77 -16.78 7.06
CA GLU A 95 6.96 -17.50 6.61
C GLU A 95 7.01 -17.75 5.09
N MET A 96 5.92 -17.54 4.36
CA MET A 96 5.88 -17.68 2.89
C MET A 96 6.47 -16.48 2.15
N PHE A 97 6.73 -15.37 2.85
CA PHE A 97 7.33 -14.18 2.27
C PHE A 97 8.84 -14.12 2.52
N ASP A 98 9.56 -13.69 1.50
CA ASP A 98 10.97 -13.31 1.59
C ASP A 98 11.09 -11.88 2.10
N MET A 99 10.20 -10.99 1.63
CA MET A 99 10.16 -9.59 2.02
C MET A 99 8.74 -9.06 1.96
N LYS A 100 8.41 -8.17 2.88
CA LYS A 100 7.16 -7.42 2.91
C LYS A 100 7.48 -5.93 2.93
N LEU A 101 6.92 -5.18 2.01
CA LEU A 101 7.12 -3.75 1.85
C LEU A 101 5.78 -3.04 1.98
N TYR A 102 5.78 -1.95 2.71
CA TYR A 102 4.57 -1.16 2.99
C TYR A 102 4.81 0.30 2.65
N TYR A 103 3.85 0.89 1.98
CA TYR A 103 3.75 2.33 1.82
C TYR A 103 2.28 2.71 1.71
N GLY A 104 1.94 3.96 1.96
CA GLY A 104 0.54 4.33 1.98
C GLY A 104 0.31 5.82 2.05
N HIS A 105 -0.96 6.16 1.94
CA HIS A 105 -1.47 7.52 2.05
C HIS A 105 -2.24 7.64 3.38
N LEU A 106 -1.62 8.22 4.39
CA LEU A 106 -2.15 8.24 5.76
C LEU A 106 -3.56 8.86 5.86
N PHE A 107 -3.81 9.94 5.14
CA PHE A 107 -5.11 10.62 5.20
C PHE A 107 -6.24 9.93 4.46
N CYS A 108 -5.92 9.05 3.52
CA CYS A 108 -6.90 8.25 2.79
C CYS A 108 -7.12 6.86 3.39
N HIS A 109 -6.35 6.48 4.41
CA HIS A 109 -6.33 5.13 4.98
C HIS A 109 -6.02 4.01 3.98
N VAL A 110 -5.29 4.34 2.94
CA VAL A 110 -4.85 3.38 1.91
C VAL A 110 -3.47 2.86 2.26
N LEU A 111 -3.35 1.55 2.33
CA LEU A 111 -2.08 0.86 2.55
C LEU A 111 -1.78 -0.04 1.36
N HIS A 112 -0.70 0.28 0.66
CA HIS A 112 -0.15 -0.55 -0.39
C HIS A 112 0.83 -1.55 0.22
N GLN A 113 0.64 -2.81 -0.08
CA GLN A 113 1.43 -3.91 0.42
C GLN A 113 2.07 -4.63 -0.76
N ASN A 114 3.39 -4.65 -0.79
CA ASN A 114 4.14 -5.34 -1.82
C ASN A 114 4.92 -6.49 -1.20
N TYR A 115 4.67 -7.69 -1.68
CA TYR A 115 5.25 -8.90 -1.17
C TYR A 115 6.20 -9.55 -2.17
N ILE A 116 7.35 -9.97 -1.67
CA ILE A 116 8.24 -10.89 -2.38
C ILE A 116 7.96 -12.28 -1.83
N ILE A 117 7.55 -13.17 -2.69
CA ILE A 117 7.14 -14.53 -2.32
C ILE A 117 8.34 -15.45 -2.40
N LYS A 118 8.51 -16.32 -1.41
CA LYS A 118 9.58 -17.33 -1.41
C LYS A 118 9.41 -18.32 -2.55
N LYS A 119 10.53 -18.79 -3.06
CA LYS A 119 10.56 -19.80 -4.12
C LYS A 119 9.85 -21.09 -3.67
N GLY A 120 9.01 -21.64 -4.54
CA GLY A 120 8.23 -22.85 -4.28
C GLY A 120 6.86 -22.62 -3.62
N VAL A 121 6.55 -21.39 -3.22
CA VAL A 121 5.21 -21.04 -2.74
C VAL A 121 4.28 -20.80 -3.93
N ASN A 122 3.06 -21.31 -3.84
CA ASN A 122 2.03 -21.04 -4.85
C ASN A 122 1.37 -19.68 -4.58
N PRO A 123 1.49 -18.69 -5.50
CA PRO A 123 0.96 -17.34 -5.27
C PRO A 123 -0.56 -17.29 -5.14
N GLU A 124 -1.31 -18.07 -5.91
CA GLU A 124 -2.78 -18.05 -5.89
C GLU A 124 -3.32 -18.54 -4.55
N LYS A 125 -2.79 -19.66 -4.04
CA LYS A 125 -3.17 -20.17 -2.72
C LYS A 125 -2.79 -19.21 -1.59
N LEU A 126 -1.68 -18.50 -1.75
CA LEU A 126 -1.25 -17.48 -0.78
C LEU A 126 -2.20 -16.27 -0.81
N LYS A 127 -2.60 -15.82 -2.00
CA LYS A 127 -3.57 -14.74 -2.21
C LYS A 127 -4.92 -15.06 -1.54
N GLU A 128 -5.43 -16.27 -1.71
CA GLU A 128 -6.66 -16.71 -1.04
C GLU A 128 -6.56 -16.65 0.49
N LYS A 129 -5.42 -17.05 1.06
CA LYS A 129 -5.19 -16.97 2.50
C LYS A 129 -5.13 -15.53 2.99
N LEU A 130 -4.50 -14.64 2.22
CA LEU A 130 -4.44 -13.21 2.54
C LEU A 130 -5.83 -12.59 2.52
N PHE A 131 -6.64 -12.86 1.51
CA PHE A 131 -8.00 -12.35 1.44
C PHE A 131 -8.84 -12.78 2.64
N LYS A 132 -8.77 -14.03 3.05
CA LYS A 132 -9.45 -14.50 4.28
C LYS A 132 -9.01 -13.74 5.53
N ASN A 133 -7.72 -13.38 5.60
CA ASN A 133 -7.20 -12.56 6.70
C ASN A 133 -7.75 -11.13 6.63
N TYR A 134 -7.78 -10.51 5.45
CA TYR A 134 -8.31 -9.17 5.27
C TYR A 134 -9.82 -9.11 5.56
N ASP A 135 -10.58 -10.07 5.06
CA ASP A 135 -12.02 -10.19 5.34
C ASP A 135 -12.32 -10.27 6.84
N SER A 136 -11.53 -11.07 7.56
CA SER A 136 -11.68 -11.23 9.01
C SER A 136 -11.41 -9.94 9.80
N ARG A 137 -10.70 -8.99 9.18
CA ARG A 137 -10.36 -7.68 9.73
C ARG A 137 -11.27 -6.56 9.21
N GLY A 138 -12.28 -6.89 8.39
CA GLY A 138 -13.18 -5.92 7.79
C GLY A 138 -12.51 -4.97 6.80
N ALA A 139 -11.46 -5.43 6.13
CA ALA A 139 -10.78 -4.64 5.12
C ALA A 139 -11.59 -4.56 3.83
N GLU A 140 -11.47 -3.45 3.13
CA GLU A 140 -11.96 -3.25 1.77
C GLU A 140 -10.80 -3.35 0.77
N TYR A 141 -11.04 -4.01 -0.34
CA TYR A 141 -10.06 -4.14 -1.42
C TYR A 141 -10.75 -4.33 -2.79
N PRO A 142 -10.19 -3.74 -3.87
CA PRO A 142 -9.08 -2.81 -3.82
C PRO A 142 -9.50 -1.50 -3.15
N SER A 143 -8.54 -0.79 -2.56
CA SER A 143 -8.80 0.55 -2.04
C SER A 143 -8.73 1.62 -3.13
N GLU A 144 -7.86 1.49 -4.12
CA GLU A 144 -7.67 2.46 -5.21
C GLU A 144 -7.63 1.84 -6.61
N HIS A 145 -6.94 0.70 -6.81
CA HIS A 145 -6.56 0.21 -8.13
C HIS A 145 -7.01 -1.22 -8.42
N ASN A 146 -7.13 -1.56 -9.71
CA ASN A 146 -7.28 -2.91 -10.20
C ASN A 146 -8.63 -3.59 -9.91
N VAL A 147 -9.67 -2.82 -9.61
CA VAL A 147 -11.03 -3.38 -9.53
C VAL A 147 -11.42 -3.96 -10.89
N GLY A 148 -11.99 -5.16 -10.88
CA GLY A 148 -12.36 -5.86 -12.10
C GLY A 148 -11.16 -6.37 -12.92
N HIS A 149 -9.93 -6.30 -12.41
CA HIS A 149 -8.74 -6.85 -13.02
C HIS A 149 -8.06 -7.86 -12.09
N GLU A 150 -7.46 -7.41 -11.00
CA GLU A 150 -6.88 -8.29 -9.98
C GLU A 150 -7.87 -8.64 -8.87
N TYR A 151 -8.89 -7.83 -8.69
CA TYR A 151 -9.93 -7.97 -7.69
C TYR A 151 -11.29 -8.02 -8.36
N GLU A 152 -12.12 -8.96 -7.96
CA GLU A 152 -13.51 -9.02 -8.41
C GLU A 152 -14.30 -7.83 -7.81
N ALA A 153 -15.02 -7.11 -8.67
CA ALA A 153 -15.86 -6.01 -8.22
C ALA A 153 -17.05 -6.53 -7.41
N LYS A 154 -17.43 -5.83 -6.34
CA LYS A 154 -18.67 -6.10 -5.62
C LYS A 154 -19.88 -5.89 -6.52
N ASP A 155 -20.96 -6.65 -6.32
CA ASP A 155 -22.16 -6.64 -7.19
C ASP A 155 -22.75 -5.24 -7.36
N ILE A 156 -22.77 -4.44 -6.30
CA ILE A 156 -23.25 -3.06 -6.37
C ILE A 156 -22.40 -2.20 -7.31
N LEU A 157 -21.08 -2.42 -7.35
CA LEU A 157 -20.16 -1.70 -8.22
C LEU A 157 -20.27 -2.19 -9.66
N LYS A 158 -20.38 -3.51 -9.87
CA LYS A 158 -20.64 -4.08 -11.20
C LYS A 158 -21.91 -3.51 -11.82
N LYS A 159 -22.98 -3.46 -11.01
CA LYS A 159 -24.24 -2.88 -11.46
C LYS A 159 -24.08 -1.40 -11.83
N PHE A 160 -23.41 -0.63 -11.00
CA PHE A 160 -23.17 0.80 -11.22
C PHE A 160 -22.41 1.04 -12.53
N TYR A 161 -21.33 0.30 -12.76
CA TYR A 161 -20.57 0.42 -14.02
C TYR A 161 -21.39 0.03 -15.24
N LYS A 162 -22.19 -1.04 -15.13
CA LYS A 162 -23.05 -1.49 -16.22
C LYS A 162 -24.18 -0.51 -16.53
N ASP A 163 -24.71 0.17 -15.51
CA ASP A 163 -25.73 1.20 -15.70
C ASP A 163 -25.15 2.45 -16.41
N LEU A 164 -23.86 2.79 -16.14
CA LEU A 164 -23.19 3.92 -16.77
C LEU A 164 -22.65 3.60 -18.17
N ASP A 165 -22.19 2.39 -18.39
CA ASP A 165 -21.60 1.93 -19.66
C ASP A 165 -22.14 0.55 -20.06
N PRO A 166 -23.42 0.50 -20.50
CA PRO A 166 -24.07 -0.77 -20.84
C PRO A 166 -23.37 -1.58 -21.93
N THR A 167 -22.61 -0.89 -22.79
CA THR A 167 -21.92 -1.48 -23.93
C THR A 167 -20.45 -1.83 -23.64
N ASN A 168 -19.98 -1.54 -22.43
CA ASN A 168 -18.57 -1.70 -22.04
C ASN A 168 -17.60 -1.05 -23.03
N THR A 169 -17.87 0.23 -23.35
CA THR A 169 -17.12 1.01 -24.34
C THR A 169 -15.91 1.70 -23.71
N PHE A 170 -16.04 2.12 -22.44
CA PHE A 170 -14.97 2.74 -21.67
C PHE A 170 -14.08 1.68 -21.05
N ASN A 171 -12.93 1.40 -21.45
CA ASN A 171 -12.01 0.34 -21.04
C ASN A 171 -12.47 -1.09 -21.46
N PRO A 172 -12.77 -1.32 -22.74
CA PRO A 172 -13.18 -2.64 -23.19
C PRO A 172 -12.06 -3.67 -22.93
N GLY A 173 -12.43 -4.83 -22.39
CA GLY A 173 -11.50 -5.92 -22.12
C GLY A 173 -10.69 -5.77 -20.81
N ILE A 174 -10.92 -4.72 -20.05
CA ILE A 174 -10.36 -4.55 -18.70
C ILE A 174 -11.51 -4.65 -17.70
N GLY A 175 -11.39 -5.61 -16.80
CA GLY A 175 -12.32 -5.77 -15.70
C GLY A 175 -13.34 -6.88 -15.89
N PHE A 176 -13.61 -7.56 -14.79
CA PHE A 176 -14.72 -8.49 -14.64
C PHE A 176 -15.93 -7.72 -14.08
N THR A 177 -16.30 -6.65 -14.77
CA THR A 177 -17.49 -5.84 -14.41
C THR A 177 -18.65 -6.15 -15.34
#